data_2f09677a556e6beda057c51e81009633
#
_entry.id   2f09677a556e6beda057c51e81009633
#
_cell.length_a   1.000
_cell.length_b   1.000
_cell.length_c   1.000
_cell.angle_alpha   90.00
_cell.angle_beta   90.00
_cell.angle_gamma   90.00
#
_symmetry.space_group_name_H-M   'P 1'
#
loop_
_entity.id
_entity.type
_entity.pdbx_description
1 polymer ?
#
loop_
_entity_poly.entity_id
_entity_poly.type
_entity_poly.pdbx_seq_one_letter_code
_entity_poly.pdbx_strand_id
1 'polypeptide(L)'
;MKKYNLLVWAFCLLMAGACSDDEPVVPPVVEEELPSLPPVEVVTGNRAMWVSYDPIWEKDVNATTGISSALISWRLLKTDPANVAFDIYKSEDGGAEVKLNEAPITNATSWSDENIDKDKSNTYRVTLANQTETLCEYTFTSDMARKFYREIRLNVNVPDASLTYSPDDIQVGDLDGDGELEIVVKREPYDGANQGEWKNGTTLLEAYRMDGTFLWQIDMGINIRSGSHYTSYILYDFDGDGRCEIAFRSSEGTKFGDGKTILGANGFVNDYRCREEGGKGWYSGA
;
A
#
# COMPACT_ATOMS: atom_id res chain seq x y z
N MET A 1 -0.90 34.83 4.01
CA MET A 1 -1.32 33.50 4.50
C MET A 1 -2.84 33.38 4.32
N LYS A 2 -3.31 32.71 3.30
CA LYS A 2 -4.74 32.48 3.06
C LYS A 2 -5.03 31.04 3.44
N LYS A 3 -5.84 30.85 4.48
CA LYS A 3 -6.36 29.54 4.86
C LYS A 3 -7.39 29.12 3.80
N TYR A 4 -7.17 28.03 3.14
CA TYR A 4 -8.17 27.38 2.29
C TYR A 4 -8.91 26.34 3.15
N ASN A 5 -10.17 26.63 3.45
CA ASN A 5 -11.08 25.63 4.02
C ASN A 5 -11.53 24.72 2.87
N LEU A 6 -11.11 23.46 2.90
CA LEU A 6 -11.62 22.44 1.99
C LEU A 6 -12.97 21.94 2.52
N LEU A 7 -14.04 22.36 1.87
CA LEU A 7 -15.39 21.86 2.12
C LEU A 7 -15.54 20.53 1.37
N VAL A 8 -15.59 19.44 2.12
CA VAL A 8 -15.95 18.12 1.57
C VAL A 8 -17.46 18.11 1.37
N TRP A 9 -17.92 18.13 0.12
CA TRP A 9 -19.33 17.95 -0.25
C TRP A 9 -19.62 16.45 -0.37
N ALA A 10 -20.34 15.91 0.61
CA ALA A 10 -20.99 14.61 0.47
C ALA A 10 -22.19 14.75 -0.48
N PHE A 11 -22.10 14.21 -1.69
CA PHE A 11 -23.22 14.16 -2.64
C PHE A 11 -24.11 12.97 -2.29
N CYS A 12 -25.18 13.21 -1.56
CA CYS A 12 -26.30 12.26 -1.45
C CYS A 12 -27.24 12.46 -2.65
N LEU A 13 -27.25 11.51 -3.57
CA LEU A 13 -28.27 11.43 -4.61
C LEU A 13 -29.57 10.89 -3.98
N LEU A 14 -30.52 11.75 -3.74
CA LEU A 14 -31.90 11.40 -3.40
C LEU A 14 -32.64 10.96 -4.68
N MET A 15 -33.00 9.70 -4.77
CA MET A 15 -34.02 9.22 -5.68
C MET A 15 -35.39 9.47 -5.05
N ALA A 16 -36.18 10.33 -5.64
CA ALA A 16 -37.53 10.64 -5.23
C ALA A 16 -38.47 9.49 -5.57
N GLY A 17 -39.12 8.93 -4.56
CA GLY A 17 -40.23 8.02 -4.66
C GLY A 17 -41.29 8.37 -3.60
N ALA A 18 -42.29 9.06 -4.04
CA ALA A 18 -43.67 9.29 -3.57
C ALA A 18 -44.07 9.14 -2.09
N CYS A 19 -44.52 10.27 -1.55
CA CYS A 19 -45.65 10.47 -0.62
C CYS A 19 -45.62 9.85 0.79
N SER A 20 -45.10 10.66 1.74
CA SER A 20 -45.81 11.01 2.99
C SER A 20 -45.17 12.24 3.61
N ASP A 21 -45.97 13.15 4.15
CA ASP A 21 -45.62 14.50 4.65
C ASP A 21 -44.94 14.48 6.03
N ASP A 22 -44.07 13.51 6.32
CA ASP A 22 -43.23 13.55 7.51
C ASP A 22 -41.77 13.75 7.07
N GLU A 23 -41.28 14.99 7.12
CA GLU A 23 -39.87 15.28 6.99
C GLU A 23 -39.07 14.50 8.06
N PRO A 24 -38.09 13.67 7.65
CA PRO A 24 -37.24 13.01 8.64
C PRO A 24 -36.47 14.09 9.41
N VAL A 25 -36.64 14.12 10.72
CA VAL A 25 -35.82 14.95 11.61
C VAL A 25 -34.39 14.46 11.50
N VAL A 26 -33.58 15.14 10.68
CA VAL A 26 -32.16 14.92 10.64
C VAL A 26 -31.58 15.38 11.97
N PRO A 27 -31.03 14.49 12.81
CA PRO A 27 -30.39 14.94 14.04
C PRO A 27 -29.26 15.91 13.67
N PRO A 28 -28.99 16.93 14.51
CA PRO A 28 -27.91 17.87 14.26
C PRO A 28 -26.61 17.08 14.10
N VAL A 29 -25.91 17.31 12.98
CA VAL A 29 -24.56 16.81 12.79
C VAL A 29 -23.72 17.44 13.90
N VAL A 30 -23.37 16.67 14.90
CA VAL A 30 -22.34 17.07 15.86
C VAL A 30 -21.05 16.99 15.07
N GLU A 31 -20.51 18.13 14.65
CA GLU A 31 -19.13 18.20 14.20
C GLU A 31 -18.26 17.83 15.43
N GLU A 32 -17.94 16.57 15.57
CA GLU A 32 -16.82 16.18 16.42
C GLU A 32 -15.57 16.80 15.78
N GLU A 33 -14.94 17.75 16.47
CA GLU A 33 -13.59 18.18 16.08
C GLU A 33 -12.73 16.91 16.04
N LEU A 34 -12.30 16.54 14.84
CA LEU A 34 -11.33 15.46 14.68
C LEU A 34 -10.12 15.81 15.57
N PRO A 35 -9.63 14.86 16.39
CA PRO A 35 -8.46 15.12 17.19
C PRO A 35 -7.35 15.58 16.27
N SER A 36 -6.76 16.73 16.58
CA SER A 36 -5.61 17.23 15.85
C SER A 36 -4.51 16.19 15.96
N LEU A 37 -4.18 15.54 14.84
CA LEU A 37 -3.05 14.64 14.80
C LEU A 37 -1.79 15.43 15.19
N PRO A 38 -0.87 14.85 15.98
CA PRO A 38 0.39 15.51 16.28
C PRO A 38 1.08 15.87 14.95
N PRO A 39 1.74 17.04 14.87
CA PRO A 39 2.47 17.39 13.66
C PRO A 39 3.50 16.32 13.38
N VAL A 40 3.44 15.78 12.16
CA VAL A 40 4.37 14.77 11.68
C VAL A 40 5.60 15.48 11.15
N GLU A 41 6.76 15.04 11.61
CA GLU A 41 8.01 15.42 10.98
C GLU A 41 8.17 14.59 9.72
N VAL A 42 7.80 15.16 8.57
CA VAL A 42 7.98 14.51 7.27
C VAL A 42 9.46 14.45 6.94
N VAL A 43 10.00 13.27 6.72
CA VAL A 43 11.38 13.08 6.27
C VAL A 43 11.47 13.50 4.80
N THR A 44 11.82 14.75 4.55
CA THR A 44 11.80 15.37 3.23
C THR A 44 12.95 14.96 2.30
N GLY A 45 13.88 14.14 2.75
CA GLY A 45 15.10 13.78 2.02
C GLY A 45 15.18 12.33 1.54
N ASN A 46 14.32 11.44 2.03
CA ASN A 46 14.39 10.03 1.66
C ASN A 46 13.86 9.80 0.23
N ARG A 47 14.68 9.13 -0.58
CA ARG A 47 14.36 8.84 -1.98
C ARG A 47 13.85 7.42 -2.19
N ALA A 48 13.58 6.67 -1.12
CA ALA A 48 13.10 5.29 -1.17
C ALA A 48 13.85 4.49 -2.27
N MET A 49 15.17 4.46 -2.19
CA MET A 49 15.99 3.75 -3.16
C MET A 49 15.72 2.27 -3.11
N TRP A 50 15.55 1.67 -4.28
CA TRP A 50 15.25 0.26 -4.42
C TRP A 50 16.08 -0.38 -5.52
N VAL A 51 16.48 -1.63 -5.30
CA VAL A 51 17.14 -2.45 -6.30
C VAL A 51 16.29 -3.67 -6.60
N SER A 52 15.88 -3.81 -7.84
CA SER A 52 15.30 -5.02 -8.39
C SER A 52 16.26 -5.65 -9.38
N TYR A 53 16.02 -6.87 -9.78
CA TYR A 53 16.88 -7.58 -10.74
C TYR A 53 16.03 -8.24 -11.82
N ASP A 54 16.64 -8.40 -12.98
CA ASP A 54 16.05 -9.08 -14.11
C ASP A 54 16.51 -10.54 -14.12
N PRO A 55 15.61 -11.50 -13.85
CA PRO A 55 15.98 -12.91 -13.80
C PRO A 55 16.21 -13.46 -15.21
N ILE A 56 17.19 -14.34 -15.33
CA ILE A 56 17.38 -15.13 -16.54
C ILE A 56 16.41 -16.30 -16.51
N TRP A 57 15.43 -16.29 -17.43
CA TRP A 57 14.46 -17.37 -17.59
C TRP A 57 14.95 -18.43 -18.55
N GLU A 58 14.99 -19.68 -18.12
CA GLU A 58 15.15 -20.82 -19.03
C GLU A 58 13.80 -21.17 -19.67
N LYS A 59 13.80 -21.18 -21.00
CA LYS A 59 12.60 -21.26 -21.83
C LYS A 59 11.78 -22.55 -21.64
N ASP A 60 12.41 -23.62 -21.17
CA ASP A 60 11.81 -24.95 -21.15
C ASP A 60 11.48 -25.51 -19.74
N VAL A 61 11.87 -24.84 -18.67
CA VAL A 61 11.75 -25.39 -17.30
C VAL A 61 11.06 -24.47 -16.31
N ASN A 62 10.56 -23.30 -16.69
CA ASN A 62 9.99 -22.30 -15.78
C ASN A 62 10.89 -22.00 -14.56
N ALA A 63 12.19 -22.14 -14.74
CA ALA A 63 13.19 -21.93 -13.71
C ALA A 63 14.07 -20.75 -14.11
N THR A 64 14.54 -20.02 -13.12
CA THR A 64 15.53 -18.98 -13.33
C THR A 64 16.90 -19.53 -13.05
N THR A 65 17.86 -19.28 -13.94
CA THR A 65 19.26 -19.71 -13.80
C THR A 65 20.16 -18.66 -13.15
N GLY A 66 19.63 -17.48 -12.95
CA GLY A 66 20.38 -16.38 -12.35
C GLY A 66 19.72 -15.04 -12.62
N ILE A 67 20.48 -13.97 -12.46
CA ILE A 67 20.08 -12.61 -12.82
C ILE A 67 20.97 -12.11 -13.93
N SER A 68 20.39 -11.31 -14.85
CA SER A 68 21.15 -10.70 -15.95
C SER A 68 21.62 -9.30 -15.62
N SER A 69 20.80 -8.55 -14.86
CA SER A 69 21.06 -7.16 -14.53
C SER A 69 20.37 -6.78 -13.23
N ALA A 70 20.74 -5.65 -12.65
CA ALA A 70 20.02 -5.04 -11.56
C ALA A 70 19.49 -3.66 -11.98
N LEU A 71 18.20 -3.41 -11.75
CA LEU A 71 17.59 -2.10 -11.93
C LEU A 71 17.58 -1.39 -10.58
N ILE A 72 18.33 -0.31 -10.52
CA ILE A 72 18.39 0.60 -9.37
C ILE A 72 17.40 1.74 -9.64
N SER A 73 16.55 2.07 -8.68
CA SER A 73 15.59 3.16 -8.80
C SER A 73 15.52 3.99 -7.53
N TRP A 74 15.20 5.28 -7.68
CA TRP A 74 15.03 6.23 -6.59
C TRP A 74 13.96 7.25 -6.95
N ARG A 75 13.45 8.01 -5.98
CA ARG A 75 12.42 9.01 -6.22
C ARG A 75 13.00 10.36 -6.62
N LEU A 76 12.31 11.03 -7.55
CA LEU A 76 12.44 12.46 -7.77
C LEU A 76 11.64 13.19 -6.67
N LEU A 77 12.25 14.12 -5.98
CA LEU A 77 11.59 14.88 -4.93
C LEU A 77 11.01 16.19 -5.49
N LYS A 78 9.92 16.66 -4.90
CA LYS A 78 9.30 17.96 -5.24
C LYS A 78 10.26 19.13 -5.06
N THR A 79 11.24 18.99 -4.18
CA THR A 79 12.30 19.97 -3.88
C THR A 79 13.45 19.96 -4.87
N ASP A 80 13.51 18.95 -5.75
CA ASP A 80 14.57 18.87 -6.75
C ASP A 80 14.42 20.00 -7.78
N PRO A 81 15.53 20.59 -8.25
CA PRO A 81 15.49 21.55 -9.33
C PRO A 81 15.03 20.88 -10.64
N ALA A 82 14.38 21.63 -11.53
CA ALA A 82 13.85 21.13 -12.79
C ALA A 82 14.93 20.48 -13.70
N ASN A 83 16.18 20.82 -13.52
CA ASN A 83 17.33 20.30 -14.27
C ASN A 83 18.22 19.41 -13.39
N VAL A 84 17.65 18.77 -12.37
CA VAL A 84 18.40 17.86 -11.51
C VAL A 84 19.09 16.78 -12.33
N ALA A 85 20.29 16.43 -11.95
CA ALA A 85 21.09 15.37 -12.56
C ALA A 85 21.78 14.55 -11.48
N PHE A 86 21.93 13.26 -11.73
CA PHE A 86 22.43 12.30 -10.76
C PHE A 86 23.70 11.59 -11.26
N ASP A 87 24.54 11.20 -10.29
CA ASP A 87 25.61 10.24 -10.48
C ASP A 87 25.32 9.01 -9.62
N ILE A 88 25.62 7.82 -10.14
CA ILE A 88 25.46 6.56 -9.46
C ILE A 88 26.78 5.84 -9.31
N TYR A 89 27.01 5.27 -8.14
CA TYR A 89 28.21 4.55 -7.75
C TYR A 89 27.86 3.16 -7.24
N LYS A 90 28.80 2.24 -7.38
CA LYS A 90 28.72 0.86 -6.91
C LYS A 90 29.98 0.49 -6.14
N SER A 91 29.83 -0.20 -5.02
CA SER A 91 30.89 -0.96 -4.38
C SER A 91 30.48 -2.42 -4.18
N GLU A 92 31.44 -3.34 -4.26
CA GLU A 92 31.24 -4.76 -4.05
C GLU A 92 31.93 -5.20 -2.76
N ASP A 93 31.21 -5.91 -1.88
CA ASP A 93 31.70 -6.40 -0.57
C ASP A 93 32.43 -5.32 0.27
N GLY A 94 31.96 -4.06 0.20
CA GLY A 94 32.59 -2.93 0.89
C GLY A 94 33.93 -2.51 0.32
N GLY A 95 34.26 -2.96 -0.90
CA GLY A 95 35.46 -2.58 -1.63
C GLY A 95 35.45 -1.14 -2.16
N ALA A 96 36.37 -0.82 -3.04
CA ALA A 96 36.46 0.50 -3.67
C ALA A 96 35.19 0.80 -4.50
N GLU A 97 34.71 2.03 -4.39
CA GLU A 97 33.55 2.51 -5.11
C GLU A 97 33.91 2.86 -6.57
N VAL A 98 33.06 2.50 -7.50
CA VAL A 98 33.18 2.79 -8.93
C VAL A 98 31.97 3.56 -9.40
N LYS A 99 32.16 4.66 -10.13
CA LYS A 99 31.09 5.38 -10.80
C LYS A 99 30.61 4.59 -12.00
N LEU A 100 29.28 4.37 -12.10
CA LEU A 100 28.68 3.55 -13.15
C LEU A 100 28.31 4.35 -14.40
N ASN A 101 27.90 5.62 -14.25
CA ASN A 101 27.51 6.47 -15.38
C ASN A 101 28.66 7.37 -15.86
N GLU A 102 28.88 7.41 -17.16
CA GLU A 102 29.90 8.32 -17.78
C GLU A 102 29.38 9.76 -17.79
N ALA A 103 28.12 9.96 -18.21
CA ALA A 103 27.46 11.27 -18.23
C ALA A 103 26.38 11.33 -17.15
N PRO A 104 26.10 12.52 -16.56
CA PRO A 104 25.04 12.68 -15.56
C PRO A 104 23.70 12.21 -16.07
N ILE A 105 22.94 11.52 -15.20
CA ILE A 105 21.58 11.03 -15.49
C ILE A 105 20.62 12.20 -15.32
N THR A 106 19.97 12.67 -16.39
CA THR A 106 19.11 13.86 -16.40
C THR A 106 17.66 13.57 -16.73
N ASN A 107 17.36 12.38 -17.25
CA ASN A 107 16.05 12.02 -17.81
C ASN A 107 15.39 10.82 -17.13
N ALA A 108 16.02 10.29 -16.09
CA ALA A 108 15.52 9.15 -15.33
C ALA A 108 15.94 9.23 -13.87
N THR A 109 15.22 8.53 -13.03
CA THR A 109 15.60 8.21 -11.64
C THR A 109 15.83 6.71 -11.49
N SER A 110 16.51 6.14 -12.48
CA SER A 110 16.88 4.72 -12.51
C SER A 110 18.16 4.49 -13.31
N TRP A 111 18.81 3.38 -13.02
CA TRP A 111 19.99 2.90 -13.71
C TRP A 111 19.97 1.38 -13.81
N SER A 112 20.36 0.80 -14.95
CA SER A 112 20.56 -0.64 -15.10
C SER A 112 22.03 -0.99 -14.98
N ASP A 113 22.37 -1.84 -14.00
CA ASP A 113 23.70 -2.43 -13.88
C ASP A 113 23.71 -3.79 -14.57
N GLU A 114 24.24 -3.82 -15.78
CA GLU A 114 24.38 -5.03 -16.60
C GLU A 114 25.54 -5.96 -16.15
N ASN A 115 26.32 -5.53 -15.16
CA ASN A 115 27.51 -6.23 -14.69
C ASN A 115 27.46 -6.53 -13.19
N ILE A 116 26.28 -6.88 -12.69
CA ILE A 116 26.13 -7.24 -11.28
C ILE A 116 26.78 -8.60 -10.97
N ASP A 117 27.62 -8.64 -9.93
CA ASP A 117 28.09 -9.89 -9.35
C ASP A 117 27.11 -10.36 -8.27
N LYS A 118 26.30 -11.37 -8.62
CA LYS A 118 25.29 -11.92 -7.72
C LYS A 118 25.84 -12.66 -6.50
N ASP A 119 27.12 -13.03 -6.52
CA ASP A 119 27.78 -13.74 -5.42
C ASP A 119 28.39 -12.79 -4.39
N LYS A 120 28.29 -11.48 -4.64
CA LYS A 120 28.74 -10.41 -3.75
C LYS A 120 27.59 -9.56 -3.23
N SER A 121 27.84 -8.84 -2.15
CA SER A 121 26.99 -7.74 -1.73
C SER A 121 27.34 -6.51 -2.56
N ASN A 122 26.33 -5.99 -3.28
CA ASN A 122 26.48 -4.82 -4.14
C ASN A 122 25.81 -3.63 -3.45
N THR A 123 26.59 -2.62 -3.09
CA THR A 123 26.05 -1.38 -2.52
C THR A 123 26.03 -0.31 -3.59
N TYR A 124 24.86 0.26 -3.85
CA TYR A 124 24.64 1.35 -4.78
C TYR A 124 24.39 2.64 -4.03
N ARG A 125 24.98 3.72 -4.49
CA ARG A 125 24.87 5.05 -3.91
C ARG A 125 24.60 6.09 -5.00
N VAL A 126 23.63 6.98 -4.77
CA VAL A 126 23.28 8.07 -5.68
C VAL A 126 23.63 9.41 -5.05
N THR A 127 24.20 10.29 -5.87
CA THR A 127 24.50 11.67 -5.51
C THR A 127 23.90 12.63 -6.53
N LEU A 128 23.85 13.93 -6.23
CA LEU A 128 23.73 14.92 -7.30
C LEU A 128 24.99 14.87 -8.19
N ALA A 129 24.80 15.16 -9.47
CA ALA A 129 25.91 15.13 -10.44
C ALA A 129 27.05 16.06 -9.99
N ASN A 130 28.26 15.51 -10.05
CA ASN A 130 29.50 16.19 -9.64
C ASN A 130 29.54 16.60 -8.14
N GLN A 131 28.72 15.96 -7.29
CA GLN A 131 28.76 16.13 -5.85
C GLN A 131 29.11 14.82 -5.16
N THR A 132 29.51 14.91 -3.87
CA THR A 132 29.93 13.75 -3.09
C THR A 132 28.94 13.35 -2.00
N GLU A 133 27.97 14.21 -1.70
CA GLU A 133 26.96 13.95 -0.69
C GLU A 133 26.03 12.84 -1.15
N THR A 134 25.85 11.84 -0.29
CA THR A 134 24.94 10.73 -0.54
C THR A 134 23.49 11.18 -0.40
N LEU A 135 22.71 11.02 -1.46
CA LEU A 135 21.29 11.27 -1.44
C LEU A 135 20.50 10.04 -0.97
N CYS A 136 20.91 8.87 -1.42
CA CYS A 136 20.36 7.58 -1.01
C CYS A 136 21.36 6.47 -1.30
N GLU A 137 21.23 5.38 -0.58
CA GLU A 137 22.08 4.19 -0.69
C GLU A 137 21.24 2.93 -0.48
N TYR A 138 21.58 1.85 -1.15
CA TYR A 138 20.94 0.56 -1.00
C TYR A 138 21.97 -0.56 -1.18
N THR A 139 21.98 -1.50 -0.22
CA THR A 139 22.81 -2.70 -0.33
C THR A 139 21.97 -3.89 -0.78
N PHE A 140 22.29 -4.38 -1.96
CA PHE A 140 21.71 -5.59 -2.54
C PHE A 140 22.63 -6.77 -2.22
N THR A 141 22.25 -7.57 -1.25
CA THR A 141 23.07 -8.67 -0.75
C THR A 141 23.07 -9.87 -1.70
N SER A 142 24.11 -10.73 -1.61
CA SER A 142 24.15 -11.97 -2.37
C SER A 142 22.96 -12.91 -2.09
N ASP A 143 22.41 -12.87 -0.88
CA ASP A 143 21.21 -13.64 -0.56
C ASP A 143 19.97 -13.10 -1.27
N MET A 144 19.84 -11.77 -1.42
CA MET A 144 18.78 -11.15 -2.23
C MET A 144 18.93 -11.52 -3.70
N ALA A 145 20.17 -11.56 -4.23
CA ALA A 145 20.45 -11.92 -5.62
C ALA A 145 20.12 -13.38 -5.97
N ARG A 146 20.06 -14.26 -4.99
CA ARG A 146 19.69 -15.67 -5.17
C ARG A 146 18.19 -15.91 -5.11
N LYS A 147 17.40 -14.92 -4.64
CA LYS A 147 15.95 -14.99 -4.56
C LYS A 147 15.36 -14.00 -5.55
N PHE A 148 14.53 -14.49 -6.47
CA PHE A 148 13.84 -13.65 -7.47
C PHE A 148 12.65 -12.89 -6.91
N TYR A 149 12.42 -12.97 -5.60
CA TYR A 149 11.29 -12.39 -4.92
C TYR A 149 11.70 -12.00 -3.50
N ARG A 150 10.99 -11.04 -2.97
CA ARG A 150 10.99 -10.75 -1.55
C ARG A 150 9.81 -11.46 -0.89
N GLU A 151 10.09 -12.23 0.15
CA GLU A 151 9.07 -12.92 0.92
C GLU A 151 8.63 -12.02 2.07
N ILE A 152 7.33 -11.71 2.13
CA ILE A 152 6.70 -11.06 3.26
C ILE A 152 5.70 -12.05 3.85
N ARG A 153 5.93 -12.46 5.10
CA ARG A 153 5.03 -13.36 5.80
C ARG A 153 3.83 -12.60 6.31
N LEU A 154 2.66 -13.00 5.84
CA LEU A 154 1.42 -12.37 6.25
C LEU A 154 1.05 -12.75 7.68
N ASN A 155 0.35 -11.84 8.37
CA ASN A 155 -0.11 -11.99 9.74
C ASN A 155 -0.96 -13.25 9.91
N VAL A 156 -0.70 -14.02 10.96
CA VAL A 156 -1.46 -15.24 11.30
C VAL A 156 -2.66 -14.95 12.20
N ASN A 157 -2.71 -13.76 12.81
CA ASN A 157 -3.82 -13.34 13.66
C ASN A 157 -4.97 -12.81 12.80
N VAL A 158 -5.82 -13.73 12.36
CA VAL A 158 -6.99 -13.46 11.53
C VAL A 158 -8.29 -13.62 12.34
N PRO A 159 -9.40 -12.98 11.96
CA PRO A 159 -10.68 -13.04 12.71
C PRO A 159 -11.24 -14.45 12.86
N ASP A 160 -11.05 -15.29 11.85
CA ASP A 160 -11.47 -16.69 11.87
C ASP A 160 -10.33 -17.59 11.40
N ALA A 161 -9.66 -18.24 12.37
CA ALA A 161 -8.55 -19.14 12.10
C ALA A 161 -8.94 -20.46 11.41
N SER A 162 -10.24 -20.75 11.25
CA SER A 162 -10.72 -21.89 10.47
C SER A 162 -10.68 -21.63 8.95
N LEU A 163 -10.54 -20.38 8.55
CA LEU A 163 -10.48 -19.95 7.15
C LEU A 163 -9.04 -19.69 6.70
N THR A 164 -8.81 -19.90 5.42
CA THR A 164 -7.57 -19.46 4.76
C THR A 164 -7.78 -18.06 4.22
N TYR A 165 -6.86 -17.13 4.56
CA TYR A 165 -6.86 -15.78 4.04
C TYR A 165 -5.78 -15.64 2.97
N SER A 166 -6.19 -15.57 1.72
CA SER A 166 -5.30 -15.43 0.57
C SER A 166 -5.02 -13.96 0.27
N PRO A 167 -3.78 -13.60 -0.08
CA PRO A 167 -3.50 -12.26 -0.59
C PRO A 167 -4.19 -12.04 -1.94
N ASP A 168 -4.59 -10.80 -2.17
CA ASP A 168 -5.22 -10.34 -3.41
C ASP A 168 -4.55 -9.02 -3.84
N ASP A 169 -5.29 -7.91 -4.01
CA ASP A 169 -4.72 -6.63 -4.43
C ASP A 169 -3.67 -6.11 -3.44
N ILE A 170 -2.63 -5.48 -3.98
CA ILE A 170 -1.57 -4.81 -3.20
C ILE A 170 -1.41 -3.39 -3.73
N GLN A 171 -1.32 -2.43 -2.81
CA GLN A 171 -0.92 -1.06 -3.12
C GLN A 171 0.29 -0.67 -2.27
N VAL A 172 1.03 0.32 -2.77
CA VAL A 172 2.31 0.76 -2.19
C VAL A 172 2.23 2.26 -1.91
N GLY A 173 2.69 2.67 -0.74
CA GLY A 173 2.75 4.07 -0.33
C GLY A 173 3.54 4.25 0.95
N ASP A 174 3.97 5.48 1.20
CA ASP A 174 4.63 5.87 2.44
C ASP A 174 3.56 6.14 3.50
N LEU A 175 3.38 5.20 4.44
CA LEU A 175 2.29 5.25 5.42
C LEU A 175 2.65 6.04 6.69
N ASP A 176 3.92 6.13 7.02
CA ASP A 176 4.38 6.77 8.27
C ASP A 176 5.19 8.06 8.04
N GLY A 177 5.44 8.43 6.78
CA GLY A 177 6.10 9.67 6.40
C GLY A 177 7.63 9.62 6.56
N ASP A 178 8.20 8.43 6.67
CA ASP A 178 9.65 8.25 6.82
C ASP A 178 10.40 8.24 5.45
N GLY A 179 9.63 8.27 4.36
CA GLY A 179 10.14 8.28 2.99
C GLY A 179 10.42 6.90 2.42
N GLU A 180 10.38 5.84 3.19
CA GLU A 180 10.35 4.48 2.68
C GLU A 180 8.92 4.12 2.21
N LEU A 181 8.78 2.98 1.56
CA LEU A 181 7.48 2.55 1.07
C LEU A 181 7.01 1.32 1.83
N GLU A 182 5.76 1.36 2.26
CA GLU A 182 5.03 0.24 2.81
C GLU A 182 4.11 -0.37 1.75
N ILE A 183 3.64 -1.56 2.04
CA ILE A 183 2.59 -2.22 1.26
C ILE A 183 1.33 -2.35 2.09
N VAL A 184 0.19 -2.17 1.43
CA VAL A 184 -1.12 -2.56 1.96
C VAL A 184 -1.64 -3.72 1.12
N VAL A 185 -1.94 -4.83 1.78
CA VAL A 185 -2.39 -6.08 1.16
C VAL A 185 -3.85 -6.32 1.51
N LYS A 186 -4.70 -6.46 0.50
CA LYS A 186 -6.06 -6.99 0.69
C LYS A 186 -5.98 -8.50 0.83
N ARG A 187 -6.63 -9.05 1.85
CA ARG A 187 -6.72 -10.50 2.06
C ARG A 187 -8.16 -10.95 2.05
N GLU A 188 -8.42 -11.96 1.26
CA GLU A 188 -9.74 -12.53 1.10
C GLU A 188 -9.88 -13.86 1.86
N PRO A 189 -10.95 -14.03 2.65
CA PRO A 189 -11.23 -15.31 3.27
C PRO A 189 -11.61 -16.34 2.22
N TYR A 190 -11.05 -17.53 2.32
CA TYR A 190 -11.36 -18.66 1.46
C TYR A 190 -12.04 -19.75 2.29
N ASP A 191 -13.29 -20.02 2.00
CA ASP A 191 -14.12 -21.04 2.63
C ASP A 191 -14.56 -22.14 1.65
N GLY A 192 -13.98 -22.17 0.46
CA GLY A 192 -14.37 -23.10 -0.61
C GLY A 192 -15.55 -22.62 -1.45
N ALA A 193 -16.15 -21.47 -1.14
CA ALA A 193 -17.22 -20.90 -1.93
C ALA A 193 -16.72 -20.35 -3.28
N ASN A 194 -17.60 -20.35 -4.27
CA ASN A 194 -17.31 -19.74 -5.56
C ASN A 194 -17.21 -18.23 -5.44
N GLN A 195 -16.46 -17.63 -6.35
CA GLN A 195 -16.36 -16.19 -6.46
C GLN A 195 -17.75 -15.57 -6.69
N GLY A 196 -18.12 -14.58 -5.88
CA GLY A 196 -19.41 -13.94 -5.95
C GLY A 196 -20.44 -14.48 -4.98
N GLU A 197 -20.20 -15.61 -4.33
CA GLU A 197 -21.02 -16.07 -3.21
C GLU A 197 -20.61 -15.35 -1.92
N TRP A 198 -21.57 -15.28 -0.97
CA TRP A 198 -21.26 -14.69 0.34
C TRP A 198 -20.35 -15.63 1.13
N LYS A 199 -19.17 -15.13 1.47
CA LYS A 199 -18.21 -15.88 2.28
C LYS A 199 -18.51 -15.72 3.77
N ASN A 200 -18.10 -16.70 4.57
CA ASN A 200 -18.31 -16.66 6.01
C ASN A 200 -17.33 -15.73 6.73
N GLY A 201 -16.16 -15.47 6.14
CA GLY A 201 -15.16 -14.56 6.68
C GLY A 201 -15.28 -13.14 6.15
N THR A 202 -14.50 -12.25 6.74
CA THR A 202 -14.43 -10.82 6.38
C THR A 202 -13.15 -10.53 5.61
N THR A 203 -13.20 -9.58 4.67
CA THR A 203 -11.99 -9.09 3.97
C THR A 203 -11.12 -8.30 4.94
N LEU A 204 -9.82 -8.47 4.84
CA LEU A 204 -8.83 -7.74 5.63
C LEU A 204 -8.00 -6.81 4.74
N LEU A 205 -7.63 -5.65 5.27
CA LEU A 205 -6.56 -4.81 4.74
C LEU A 205 -5.42 -4.81 5.76
N GLU A 206 -4.24 -5.22 5.34
CA GLU A 206 -3.07 -5.36 6.22
C GLU A 206 -1.90 -4.55 5.68
N ALA A 207 -1.27 -3.77 6.55
CA ALA A 207 -0.09 -3.01 6.22
C ALA A 207 1.20 -3.66 6.73
N TYR A 208 2.25 -3.58 5.92
CA TYR A 208 3.57 -4.13 6.20
C TYR A 208 4.66 -3.21 5.68
N ARG A 209 5.76 -3.13 6.42
CA ARG A 209 7.02 -2.63 5.87
C ARG A 209 7.61 -3.62 4.89
N MET A 210 8.50 -3.13 4.03
CA MET A 210 9.17 -3.98 3.04
C MET A 210 10.07 -5.06 3.65
N ASP A 211 10.46 -4.95 4.91
CA ASP A 211 11.18 -5.99 5.65
C ASP A 211 10.28 -7.10 6.22
N GLY A 212 8.96 -6.96 6.06
CA GLY A 212 7.95 -7.89 6.57
C GLY A 212 7.39 -7.53 7.95
N THR A 213 7.79 -6.40 8.52
CA THR A 213 7.22 -5.92 9.79
C THR A 213 5.75 -5.59 9.60
N PHE A 214 4.87 -6.26 10.36
CA PHE A 214 3.44 -5.98 10.38
C PHE A 214 3.15 -4.66 11.09
N LEU A 215 2.34 -3.80 10.51
CA LEU A 215 1.99 -2.49 11.06
C LEU A 215 0.58 -2.47 11.67
N TRP A 216 -0.42 -2.77 10.85
CA TRP A 216 -1.81 -2.76 11.28
C TRP A 216 -2.70 -3.62 10.39
N GLN A 217 -3.91 -3.91 10.89
CA GLN A 217 -4.96 -4.63 10.18
C GLN A 217 -6.29 -3.89 10.33
N ILE A 218 -7.02 -3.78 9.23
CA ILE A 218 -8.42 -3.38 9.22
C ILE A 218 -9.24 -4.61 8.85
N ASP A 219 -10.18 -4.99 9.72
CA ASP A 219 -11.21 -5.97 9.39
C ASP A 219 -12.40 -5.23 8.80
N MET A 220 -12.70 -5.49 7.54
CA MET A 220 -13.77 -4.79 6.81
C MET A 220 -15.16 -5.06 7.35
N GLY A 221 -15.32 -6.13 8.14
CA GLY A 221 -16.58 -6.50 8.78
C GLY A 221 -17.52 -7.27 7.88
N ILE A 222 -18.56 -7.80 8.53
CA ILE A 222 -19.53 -8.72 7.89
C ILE A 222 -20.38 -8.09 6.79
N ASN A 223 -20.55 -6.77 6.81
CA ASN A 223 -21.38 -6.05 5.86
C ASN A 223 -20.65 -5.61 4.59
N ILE A 224 -19.35 -5.90 4.50
CA ILE A 224 -18.54 -5.66 3.30
C ILE A 224 -18.36 -6.98 2.57
N ARG A 225 -18.69 -6.98 1.28
CA ARG A 225 -18.61 -8.18 0.45
C ARG A 225 -17.15 -8.56 0.19
N SER A 226 -16.82 -9.81 0.48
CA SER A 226 -15.52 -10.40 0.16
C SER A 226 -15.48 -10.89 -1.29
N GLY A 227 -14.30 -10.87 -1.89
CA GLY A 227 -14.03 -11.43 -3.22
C GLY A 227 -13.05 -10.58 -4.01
N SER A 228 -12.27 -11.21 -4.88
CA SER A 228 -11.17 -10.56 -5.62
C SER A 228 -11.62 -9.40 -6.52
N HIS A 229 -12.88 -9.38 -6.95
CA HIS A 229 -13.43 -8.29 -7.77
C HIS A 229 -14.19 -7.23 -6.96
N TYR A 230 -14.20 -7.35 -5.65
CA TYR A 230 -14.94 -6.46 -4.77
C TYR A 230 -14.00 -5.76 -3.81
N THR A 231 -14.51 -4.70 -3.17
CA THR A 231 -13.81 -4.04 -2.07
C THR A 231 -12.48 -3.45 -2.50
N SER A 232 -12.53 -2.63 -3.56
CA SER A 232 -11.39 -1.81 -3.97
C SER A 232 -11.04 -0.79 -2.91
N TYR A 233 -9.76 -0.44 -2.81
CA TYR A 233 -9.25 0.61 -1.97
C TYR A 233 -8.21 1.43 -2.73
N ILE A 234 -7.90 2.61 -2.25
CA ILE A 234 -6.90 3.50 -2.82
C ILE A 234 -5.98 3.97 -1.70
N LEU A 235 -4.68 3.90 -1.95
CA LEU A 235 -3.64 4.42 -1.09
C LEU A 235 -3.01 5.62 -1.78
N TYR A 236 -3.08 6.80 -1.15
CA TYR A 236 -2.55 8.03 -1.70
C TYR A 236 -2.41 9.10 -0.61
N ASP A 237 -1.44 9.99 -0.74
CA ASP A 237 -1.30 11.18 0.08
C ASP A 237 -2.33 12.24 -0.39
N PHE A 238 -3.54 12.21 0.18
CA PHE A 238 -4.66 13.04 -0.28
C PHE A 238 -4.58 14.48 0.22
N ASP A 239 -3.97 14.71 1.36
CA ASP A 239 -3.87 16.06 1.95
C ASP A 239 -2.50 16.72 1.74
N GLY A 240 -1.52 15.97 1.20
CA GLY A 240 -0.19 16.46 0.83
C GLY A 240 0.75 16.63 2.02
N ASP A 241 0.51 15.88 3.10
CA ASP A 241 1.34 15.94 4.31
C ASP A 241 2.57 15.02 4.26
N GLY A 242 2.67 14.19 3.21
CA GLY A 242 3.78 13.25 2.97
C GLY A 242 3.52 11.85 3.48
N ARG A 243 2.33 11.56 3.99
CA ARG A 243 1.84 10.23 4.35
C ARG A 243 0.73 9.82 3.43
N CYS A 244 0.61 8.53 3.18
CA CYS A 244 -0.50 8.01 2.42
C CYS A 244 -1.67 7.64 3.33
N GLU A 245 -2.84 8.20 3.05
CA GLU A 245 -4.11 7.74 3.60
C GLU A 245 -4.63 6.55 2.81
N ILE A 246 -5.49 5.79 3.44
CA ILE A 246 -6.24 4.73 2.79
C ILE A 246 -7.71 5.11 2.65
N ALA A 247 -8.21 5.18 1.42
CA ALA A 247 -9.62 5.37 1.11
C ALA A 247 -10.25 4.04 0.70
N PHE A 248 -11.28 3.62 1.43
CA PHE A 248 -11.98 2.35 1.18
C PHE A 248 -13.45 2.44 1.61
N ARG A 249 -14.24 1.49 1.16
CA ARG A 249 -15.65 1.38 1.54
C ARG A 249 -15.77 0.69 2.90
N SER A 250 -16.36 1.37 3.87
CA SER A 250 -16.63 0.84 5.21
C SER A 250 -18.13 0.65 5.47
N SER A 251 -18.48 -0.08 6.52
CA SER A 251 -19.83 -0.28 7.00
C SER A 251 -19.83 -0.59 8.50
N GLU A 252 -21.00 -0.72 9.10
CA GLU A 252 -21.10 -1.25 10.46
C GLU A 252 -20.39 -2.60 10.57
N GLY A 253 -19.58 -2.75 11.60
CA GLY A 253 -18.73 -3.91 11.81
C GLY A 253 -17.30 -3.76 11.28
N THR A 254 -16.99 -2.72 10.50
CA THR A 254 -15.60 -2.42 10.14
C THR A 254 -14.82 -2.08 11.40
N LYS A 255 -13.72 -2.80 11.63
CA LYS A 255 -12.85 -2.64 12.81
C LYS A 255 -11.45 -2.16 12.36
N PHE A 256 -11.02 -1.04 12.91
CA PHE A 256 -9.73 -0.43 12.61
C PHE A 256 -8.58 -1.02 13.44
N GLY A 257 -7.34 -0.73 13.03
CA GLY A 257 -6.13 -1.20 13.70
C GLY A 257 -5.99 -0.72 15.16
N ASP A 258 -6.61 0.40 15.53
CA ASP A 258 -6.67 0.91 16.91
C ASP A 258 -7.77 0.21 17.77
N GLY A 259 -8.48 -0.74 17.18
CA GLY A 259 -9.55 -1.51 17.83
C GLY A 259 -10.93 -0.88 17.79
N LYS A 260 -11.07 0.35 17.27
CA LYS A 260 -12.38 0.98 17.10
C LYS A 260 -13.20 0.25 16.05
N THR A 261 -14.50 0.17 16.27
CA THR A 261 -15.45 -0.49 15.36
C THR A 261 -16.57 0.49 14.99
N ILE A 262 -16.93 0.53 13.72
CA ILE A 262 -18.12 1.28 13.29
C ILE A 262 -19.35 0.57 13.79
N LEU A 263 -20.16 1.27 14.59
CA LEU A 263 -21.42 0.78 15.15
C LEU A 263 -22.59 1.49 14.48
N GLY A 264 -23.73 0.82 14.45
CA GLY A 264 -25.00 1.42 14.06
C GLY A 264 -25.52 2.43 15.09
N ALA A 265 -26.55 3.18 14.73
CA ALA A 265 -27.19 4.18 15.60
C ALA A 265 -27.72 3.59 16.92
N ASN A 266 -27.96 2.28 16.96
CA ASN A 266 -28.39 1.53 18.15
C ASN A 266 -27.22 1.08 19.04
N GLY A 267 -25.95 1.42 18.68
CA GLY A 267 -24.74 1.03 19.40
C GLY A 267 -24.27 -0.42 19.17
N PHE A 268 -24.83 -1.10 18.18
CA PHE A 268 -24.49 -2.48 17.81
C PHE A 268 -24.10 -2.58 16.34
N VAL A 269 -23.45 -3.68 15.96
CA VAL A 269 -23.24 -4.05 14.57
C VAL A 269 -24.47 -4.81 14.09
N ASN A 270 -25.18 -4.23 13.14
CA ASN A 270 -26.32 -4.90 12.51
C ASN A 270 -25.84 -5.75 11.32
N ASP A 271 -26.53 -6.84 11.02
CA ASP A 271 -26.24 -7.70 9.87
C ASP A 271 -27.16 -7.32 8.71
N TYR A 272 -26.61 -6.62 7.72
CA TYR A 272 -27.36 -6.19 6.53
C TYR A 272 -27.24 -7.18 5.36
N ARG A 273 -26.64 -8.33 5.60
CA ARG A 273 -26.50 -9.35 4.54
C ARG A 273 -27.86 -9.92 4.19
N CYS A 274 -28.25 -9.78 2.91
CA CYS A 274 -29.43 -10.44 2.40
C CYS A 274 -29.13 -11.95 2.24
N ARG A 275 -29.70 -12.76 3.12
CA ARG A 275 -29.64 -14.22 3.04
C ARG A 275 -30.96 -14.72 2.48
N GLU A 276 -30.97 -15.10 1.20
CA GLU A 276 -32.13 -15.87 0.69
C GLU A 276 -32.16 -17.26 1.34
N GLU A 277 -33.35 -17.81 1.46
CA GLU A 277 -33.58 -19.17 1.92
C GLU A 277 -32.79 -20.15 1.01
N GLY A 278 -31.75 -20.77 1.54
CA GLY A 278 -30.80 -21.61 0.79
C GLY A 278 -29.39 -21.06 0.64
N GLY A 279 -29.02 -19.94 1.27
CA GLY A 279 -27.63 -19.50 1.46
C GLY A 279 -27.00 -18.74 0.30
N LYS A 280 -27.75 -18.37 -0.72
CA LYS A 280 -27.29 -17.54 -1.86
C LYS A 280 -27.82 -16.13 -1.72
N GLY A 281 -27.27 -15.36 -0.80
CA GLY A 281 -27.66 -13.97 -0.62
C GLY A 281 -26.83 -13.06 -1.50
N TRP A 282 -27.47 -12.39 -2.44
CA TRP A 282 -26.95 -11.19 -3.06
C TRP A 282 -27.34 -9.98 -2.22
N TYR A 283 -26.51 -8.94 -2.17
CA TYR A 283 -27.02 -7.66 -1.76
C TYR A 283 -28.16 -7.28 -2.70
N SER A 284 -29.41 -7.34 -2.22
CA SER A 284 -30.43 -6.51 -2.81
C SER A 284 -30.04 -5.10 -2.42
N GLY A 285 -29.45 -4.34 -3.37
CA GLY A 285 -29.05 -2.97 -3.11
C GLY A 285 -30.25 -2.20 -2.56
N ALA A 286 -30.14 -1.83 -1.30
CA ALA A 286 -30.97 -0.80 -0.71
C ALA A 286 -30.24 0.53 -0.93
#